data_b8301fc67c940e4a858120a97f77f7bf
#
_entry.id   b8301fc67c940e4a858120a97f77f7bf
#
_cell.length_a   1.000
_cell.length_b   1.000
_cell.length_c   1.000
_cell.angle_alpha   90.00
_cell.angle_beta   90.00
_cell.angle_gamma   90.00
#
_symmetry.space_group_name_H-M   'P 1'
#
loop_
_entity.id
_entity.type
_entity.pdbx_description
1 polymer ?
#
loop_
_entity_poly.entity_id
_entity_poly.type
_entity_poly.pdbx_seq_one_letter_code
_entity_poly.pdbx_strand_id
1 'polypeptide(L)'
;MAGESTFNGAKTGLNFMFAYFNMVAQEIGLEKALALDKKTAQMLGEAQGQMIKEQIGDEEVDTRKAYQALSDLIEGGLGISSELEEESPEKITFKIERCPVYEAAQAVGMDDEAIKAECQSGAICFMDAVTKQLHPNLSYQLLKFRTPEDSFCKEAVVLD
;
A
#
# COMPACT_ATOMS: atom_id res chain seq x y z
N MET A 1 -12.30 -4.57 17.26
CA MET A 1 -13.56 -4.97 16.59
C MET A 1 -13.84 -4.14 15.35
N ALA A 2 -13.72 -2.82 15.39
CA ALA A 2 -13.87 -2.00 14.17
C ALA A 2 -12.81 -2.35 13.10
N GLY A 3 -11.55 -2.48 13.46
CA GLY A 3 -10.49 -2.87 12.54
C GLY A 3 -10.69 -4.24 11.89
N GLU A 4 -11.22 -5.24 12.61
CA GLU A 4 -11.49 -6.56 12.03
C GLU A 4 -12.64 -6.52 11.01
N SER A 5 -13.68 -5.72 11.23
CA SER A 5 -14.77 -5.51 10.27
C SER A 5 -14.26 -4.82 9.00
N THR A 6 -13.42 -3.77 9.15
CA THR A 6 -12.79 -3.06 8.03
C THR A 6 -11.88 -4.00 7.25
N PHE A 7 -11.04 -4.78 7.93
CA PHE A 7 -10.15 -5.75 7.32
C PHE A 7 -10.90 -6.77 6.46
N ASN A 8 -11.95 -7.38 7.01
CA ASN A 8 -12.74 -8.39 6.30
C ASN A 8 -13.53 -7.78 5.12
N GLY A 9 -14.02 -6.55 5.27
CA GLY A 9 -14.68 -5.81 4.19
C GLY A 9 -13.71 -5.50 3.05
N ALA A 10 -12.53 -4.98 3.39
CA ALA A 10 -11.46 -4.72 2.42
C ALA A 10 -11.03 -6.00 1.70
N LYS A 11 -10.78 -7.08 2.43
CA LYS A 11 -10.43 -8.38 1.85
C LYS A 11 -11.49 -8.88 0.85
N THR A 12 -12.77 -8.72 1.17
CA THR A 12 -13.86 -9.12 0.26
C THR A 12 -13.84 -8.32 -1.05
N GLY A 13 -13.67 -6.99 -0.96
CA GLY A 13 -13.54 -6.14 -2.15
C GLY A 13 -12.28 -6.46 -2.97
N LEU A 14 -11.17 -6.70 -2.29
CA LEU A 14 -9.90 -7.06 -2.91
C LEU A 14 -9.93 -8.43 -3.59
N ASN A 15 -10.69 -9.40 -3.09
CA ASN A 15 -10.90 -10.69 -3.77
C ASN A 15 -11.48 -10.47 -5.18
N PHE A 16 -12.48 -9.60 -5.32
CA PHE A 16 -13.04 -9.28 -6.63
C PHE A 16 -12.02 -8.57 -7.53
N MET A 17 -11.29 -7.61 -6.98
CA MET A 17 -10.25 -6.88 -7.71
C MET A 17 -9.15 -7.82 -8.23
N PHE A 18 -8.64 -8.72 -7.42
CA PHE A 18 -7.60 -9.67 -7.83
C PHE A 18 -8.11 -10.75 -8.79
N ALA A 19 -9.35 -11.22 -8.62
CA ALA A 19 -9.96 -12.10 -9.61
C ALA A 19 -10.06 -11.42 -10.98
N TYR A 20 -10.48 -10.15 -11.00
CA TYR A 20 -10.52 -9.32 -12.23
C TYR A 20 -9.11 -9.11 -12.80
N PHE A 21 -8.13 -8.75 -11.96
CA PHE A 21 -6.72 -8.59 -12.37
C PHE A 21 -6.18 -9.88 -13.03
N ASN A 22 -6.42 -11.05 -12.43
CA ASN A 22 -6.02 -12.33 -13.00
C ASN A 22 -6.65 -12.58 -14.38
N MET A 23 -7.93 -12.28 -14.56
CA MET A 23 -8.59 -12.40 -15.86
C MET A 23 -7.96 -11.45 -16.90
N VAL A 24 -7.69 -10.20 -16.53
CA VAL A 24 -7.03 -9.24 -17.41
C VAL A 24 -5.62 -9.73 -17.75
N ALA A 25 -4.85 -10.23 -16.77
CA ALA A 25 -3.49 -10.76 -17.00
C ALA A 25 -3.49 -11.98 -17.95
N GLN A 26 -4.53 -12.83 -17.91
CA GLN A 26 -4.68 -13.94 -18.84
C GLN A 26 -4.97 -13.46 -20.27
N GLU A 27 -5.76 -12.40 -20.45
CA GLU A 27 -6.15 -11.88 -21.76
C GLU A 27 -5.04 -11.05 -22.44
N ILE A 28 -4.36 -10.19 -21.71
CA ILE A 28 -3.41 -9.23 -22.29
C ILE A 28 -1.95 -9.46 -21.89
N GLY A 29 -1.68 -10.44 -21.01
CA GLY A 29 -0.37 -10.74 -20.44
C GLY A 29 -0.10 -9.98 -19.14
N LEU A 30 0.62 -10.63 -18.21
CA LEU A 30 0.92 -10.10 -16.87
C LEU A 30 1.64 -8.74 -16.91
N GLU A 31 2.64 -8.57 -17.79
CA GLU A 31 3.39 -7.31 -17.88
C GLU A 31 2.49 -6.11 -18.21
N LYS A 32 1.56 -6.28 -19.15
CA LYS A 32 0.60 -5.22 -19.50
C LYS A 32 -0.43 -4.97 -18.41
N ALA A 33 -0.89 -6.03 -17.74
CA ALA A 33 -1.80 -5.92 -16.60
C ALA A 33 -1.15 -5.13 -15.46
N LEU A 34 0.09 -5.45 -15.08
CA LEU A 34 0.87 -4.73 -14.07
C LEU A 34 1.10 -3.26 -14.46
N ALA A 35 1.36 -2.98 -15.75
CA ALA A 35 1.53 -1.60 -16.22
C ALA A 35 0.25 -0.77 -16.11
N LEU A 36 -0.92 -1.38 -16.36
CA LEU A 36 -2.22 -0.73 -16.18
C LEU A 36 -2.54 -0.52 -14.70
N ASP A 37 -2.27 -1.52 -13.88
CA ASP A 37 -2.44 -1.46 -12.43
C ASP A 37 -1.61 -0.31 -11.84
N LYS A 38 -0.34 -0.22 -12.19
CA LYS A 38 0.55 0.88 -11.78
C LYS A 38 0.01 2.26 -12.15
N LYS A 39 -0.49 2.43 -13.37
CA LYS A 39 -1.09 3.72 -13.81
C LYS A 39 -2.34 4.06 -13.01
N THR A 40 -3.18 3.07 -12.75
CA THR A 40 -4.39 3.23 -11.95
C THR A 40 -4.05 3.59 -10.51
N ALA A 41 -3.11 2.86 -9.90
CA ALA A 41 -2.65 3.10 -8.54
C ALA A 41 -2.03 4.49 -8.39
N GLN A 42 -1.20 4.93 -9.34
CA GLN A 42 -0.61 6.25 -9.34
C GLN A 42 -1.68 7.34 -9.41
N MET A 43 -2.62 7.26 -10.35
CA MET A 43 -3.69 8.22 -10.51
C MET A 43 -4.57 8.34 -9.24
N LEU A 44 -4.95 7.20 -8.66
CA LEU A 44 -5.76 7.18 -7.44
C LEU A 44 -4.98 7.68 -6.23
N GLY A 45 -3.69 7.32 -6.12
CA GLY A 45 -2.81 7.78 -5.05
C GLY A 45 -2.58 9.28 -5.09
N GLU A 46 -2.37 9.87 -6.27
CA GLU A 46 -2.27 11.31 -6.44
C GLU A 46 -3.55 12.04 -5.98
N ALA A 47 -4.72 11.56 -6.39
CA ALA A 47 -6.00 12.13 -5.97
C ALA A 47 -6.20 12.01 -4.45
N GLN A 48 -5.93 10.85 -3.88
CA GLN A 48 -6.05 10.62 -2.43
C GLN A 48 -5.06 11.48 -1.64
N GLY A 49 -3.81 11.56 -2.10
CA GLY A 49 -2.78 12.38 -1.46
C GLY A 49 -3.13 13.86 -1.45
N GLN A 50 -3.69 14.37 -2.54
CA GLN A 50 -4.16 15.74 -2.61
C GLN A 50 -5.29 16.01 -1.60
N MET A 51 -6.25 15.10 -1.47
CA MET A 51 -7.32 15.23 -0.47
C MET A 51 -6.76 15.27 0.96
N ILE A 52 -5.79 14.42 1.28
CA ILE A 52 -5.15 14.41 2.60
C ILE A 52 -4.37 15.71 2.83
N LYS A 53 -3.64 16.17 1.83
CA LYS A 53 -2.89 17.44 1.92
C LYS A 53 -3.81 18.64 2.16
N GLU A 54 -4.95 18.70 1.50
CA GLU A 54 -5.97 19.73 1.75
C GLU A 54 -6.50 19.70 3.18
N GLN A 55 -6.65 18.52 3.78
CA GLN A 55 -7.05 18.37 5.18
C GLN A 55 -5.96 18.80 6.17
N ILE A 56 -4.69 18.54 5.86
CA ILE A 56 -3.53 18.99 6.65
C ILE A 56 -3.35 20.52 6.56
N GLY A 57 -3.70 21.12 5.42
CA GLY A 57 -3.54 22.55 5.16
C GLY A 57 -2.09 22.98 4.92
N ASP A 58 -1.72 24.17 5.44
CA ASP A 58 -0.40 24.76 5.21
C ASP A 58 0.70 24.25 6.17
N GLU A 59 0.41 23.22 6.95
CA GLU A 59 1.41 22.64 7.85
C GLU A 59 2.51 21.91 7.07
N GLU A 60 3.76 22.10 7.51
CA GLU A 60 4.90 21.36 6.97
C GLU A 60 4.78 19.87 7.28
N VAL A 61 4.96 19.03 6.27
CA VAL A 61 4.88 17.58 6.37
C VAL A 61 6.28 16.99 6.36
N ASP A 62 6.72 16.50 7.50
CA ASP A 62 7.92 15.71 7.68
C ASP A 62 7.63 14.18 7.56
N THR A 63 8.65 13.35 7.74
CA THR A 63 8.50 11.88 7.72
C THR A 63 7.50 11.38 8.75
N ARG A 64 7.46 11.99 9.94
CA ARG A 64 6.55 11.59 11.02
C ARG A 64 5.10 11.89 10.71
N LYS A 65 4.80 13.09 10.23
CA LYS A 65 3.45 13.45 9.79
C LYS A 65 2.98 12.63 8.61
N ALA A 66 3.86 12.39 7.63
CA ALA A 66 3.54 11.54 6.50
C ALA A 66 3.22 10.11 6.97
N TYR A 67 4.07 9.51 7.80
CA TYR A 67 3.81 8.18 8.36
C TYR A 67 2.46 8.12 9.09
N GLN A 68 2.14 9.12 9.92
CA GLN A 68 0.86 9.15 10.64
C GLN A 68 -0.32 9.21 9.66
N ALA A 69 -0.29 10.09 8.68
CA ALA A 69 -1.36 10.22 7.68
C ALA A 69 -1.55 8.93 6.86
N LEU A 70 -0.45 8.25 6.52
CA LEU A 70 -0.48 6.97 5.80
C LEU A 70 -0.98 5.82 6.69
N SER A 71 -0.57 5.78 7.97
CA SER A 71 -1.09 4.83 8.95
C SER A 71 -2.59 4.96 9.13
N ASP A 72 -3.09 6.20 9.29
CA ASP A 72 -4.52 6.47 9.42
C ASP A 72 -5.29 6.03 8.16
N LEU A 73 -4.71 6.24 6.98
CA LEU A 73 -5.28 5.82 5.70
C LEU A 73 -5.41 4.29 5.60
N ILE A 74 -4.35 3.54 5.92
CA ILE A 74 -4.37 2.08 5.81
C ILE A 74 -5.19 1.42 6.92
N GLU A 75 -5.17 1.98 8.13
CA GLU A 75 -6.01 1.49 9.23
C GLU A 75 -7.49 1.74 8.95
N GLY A 76 -7.85 2.96 8.54
CA GLY A 76 -9.24 3.34 8.24
C GLY A 76 -9.80 2.65 7.01
N GLY A 77 -9.01 2.49 5.95
CA GLY A 77 -9.44 1.90 4.68
C GLY A 77 -9.33 0.39 4.59
N LEU A 78 -8.29 -0.19 5.19
CA LEU A 78 -7.95 -1.60 5.04
C LEU A 78 -7.98 -2.39 6.35
N GLY A 79 -8.09 -1.72 7.49
CA GLY A 79 -8.00 -2.36 8.82
C GLY A 79 -6.61 -2.91 9.13
N ILE A 80 -5.56 -2.36 8.51
CA ILE A 80 -4.17 -2.77 8.71
C ILE A 80 -3.59 -1.97 9.88
N SER A 81 -2.99 -2.67 10.85
CA SER A 81 -2.14 -2.06 11.87
C SER A 81 -0.68 -2.16 11.45
N SER A 82 0.06 -1.07 11.60
CA SER A 82 1.52 -1.04 11.41
C SER A 82 2.24 -0.97 12.77
N GLU A 83 3.36 -1.69 12.89
CA GLU A 83 4.25 -1.65 14.03
C GLU A 83 5.50 -0.85 13.70
N LEU A 84 5.70 0.28 14.39
CA LEU A 84 6.89 1.13 14.23
C LEU A 84 8.14 0.37 14.69
N GLU A 85 9.19 0.31 13.85
CA GLU A 85 10.47 -0.32 14.20
C GLU A 85 11.57 0.71 14.45
N GLU A 86 11.76 1.64 13.53
CA GLU A 86 12.82 2.65 13.60
C GLU A 86 12.28 4.01 13.17
N GLU A 87 12.73 5.06 13.82
CA GLU A 87 12.37 6.43 13.53
C GLU A 87 13.58 7.34 13.54
N SER A 88 13.78 8.07 12.46
CA SER A 88 14.69 9.21 12.34
C SER A 88 14.03 10.35 11.56
N PRO A 89 14.62 11.55 11.54
CA PRO A 89 14.11 12.64 10.72
C PRO A 89 14.05 12.31 9.21
N GLU A 90 14.95 11.44 8.73
CA GLU A 90 15.08 11.08 7.32
C GLU A 90 14.30 9.83 6.96
N LYS A 91 13.97 8.97 7.96
CA LYS A 91 13.38 7.66 7.67
C LYS A 91 12.59 7.11 8.84
N ILE A 92 11.40 6.60 8.53
CA ILE A 92 10.60 5.79 9.45
C ILE A 92 10.39 4.42 8.82
N THR A 93 10.72 3.34 9.56
CA THR A 93 10.45 1.95 9.14
C THR A 93 9.40 1.31 10.04
N PHE A 94 8.58 0.47 9.45
CA PHE A 94 7.51 -0.22 10.16
C PHE A 94 7.19 -1.57 9.54
N LYS A 95 6.57 -2.44 10.33
CA LYS A 95 6.10 -3.76 9.91
C LYS A 95 4.60 -3.78 9.68
N ILE A 96 4.21 -4.57 8.70
CA ILE A 96 2.82 -4.95 8.44
C ILE A 96 2.71 -6.47 8.53
N GLU A 97 2.09 -6.97 9.60
CA GLU A 97 1.92 -8.41 9.82
C GLU A 97 0.72 -8.96 9.04
N ARG A 98 -0.49 -8.50 9.35
CA ARG A 98 -1.70 -8.90 8.62
C ARG A 98 -1.99 -7.90 7.50
N CYS A 99 -2.24 -8.42 6.31
CA CYS A 99 -2.52 -7.59 5.14
C CYS A 99 -3.67 -8.20 4.32
N PRO A 100 -4.81 -7.49 4.17
CA PRO A 100 -5.95 -8.00 3.40
C PRO A 100 -5.63 -8.11 1.91
N VAL A 101 -4.67 -7.30 1.40
CA VAL A 101 -4.16 -7.39 0.02
C VAL A 101 -3.53 -8.76 -0.21
N TYR A 102 -2.59 -9.15 0.64
CA TYR A 102 -1.92 -10.45 0.54
C TYR A 102 -2.90 -11.63 0.71
N GLU A 103 -3.74 -11.58 1.75
CA GLU A 103 -4.70 -12.65 2.01
C GLU A 103 -5.75 -12.80 0.89
N ALA A 104 -6.18 -11.68 0.28
CA ALA A 104 -7.12 -11.70 -0.84
C ALA A 104 -6.49 -12.28 -2.12
N ALA A 105 -5.25 -11.86 -2.44
CA ALA A 105 -4.52 -12.36 -3.59
C ALA A 105 -4.25 -13.86 -3.49
N GLN A 106 -3.88 -14.36 -2.31
CA GLN A 106 -3.76 -15.81 -2.05
C GLN A 106 -5.10 -16.55 -2.24
N ALA A 107 -6.19 -15.97 -1.74
CA ALA A 107 -7.50 -16.59 -1.84
C ALA A 107 -7.98 -16.79 -3.28
N VAL A 108 -7.52 -16.00 -4.23
CA VAL A 108 -7.81 -16.17 -5.66
C VAL A 108 -6.72 -16.95 -6.40
N GLY A 109 -5.78 -17.56 -5.70
CA GLY A 109 -4.79 -18.49 -6.24
C GLY A 109 -3.56 -17.85 -6.85
N MET A 110 -3.24 -16.59 -6.53
CA MET A 110 -1.97 -15.98 -6.92
C MET A 110 -0.81 -16.58 -6.12
N ASP A 111 0.31 -16.81 -6.78
CA ASP A 111 1.56 -17.20 -6.10
C ASP A 111 2.30 -15.97 -5.52
N ASP A 112 3.27 -16.21 -4.64
CA ASP A 112 3.98 -15.13 -3.94
C ASP A 112 4.76 -14.19 -4.88
N GLU A 113 5.26 -14.68 -6.03
CA GLU A 113 5.93 -13.82 -7.03
C GLU A 113 4.94 -12.87 -7.70
N ALA A 114 3.78 -13.39 -8.10
CA ALA A 114 2.71 -12.59 -8.70
C ALA A 114 2.13 -11.59 -7.68
N ILE A 115 1.93 -12.00 -6.43
CA ILE A 115 1.47 -11.12 -5.35
C ILE A 115 2.47 -10.00 -5.10
N LYS A 116 3.76 -10.32 -5.03
CA LYS A 116 4.82 -9.32 -4.84
C LYS A 116 4.87 -8.31 -6.00
N ALA A 117 4.77 -8.78 -7.23
CA ALA A 117 4.79 -7.92 -8.42
C ALA A 117 3.58 -6.99 -8.46
N GLU A 118 2.39 -7.51 -8.14
CA GLU A 118 1.17 -6.73 -8.06
C GLU A 118 1.20 -5.74 -6.89
N CYS A 119 1.65 -6.17 -5.69
CA CYS A 119 1.81 -5.30 -4.54
C CYS A 119 2.72 -4.09 -4.86
N GLN A 120 3.83 -4.31 -5.57
CA GLN A 120 4.71 -3.23 -6.02
C GLN A 120 4.07 -2.31 -7.05
N SER A 121 3.29 -2.84 -7.98
CA SER A 121 2.60 -2.05 -9.02
C SER A 121 1.38 -1.32 -8.48
N GLY A 122 0.61 -1.95 -7.61
CA GLY A 122 -0.62 -1.44 -7.02
C GLY A 122 -0.39 -0.74 -5.69
N ALA A 123 -0.35 -1.49 -4.60
CA ALA A 123 -0.38 -0.94 -3.24
C ALA A 123 0.81 0.00 -2.95
N ILE A 124 2.04 -0.40 -3.26
CA ILE A 124 3.23 0.42 -2.99
C ILE A 124 3.26 1.65 -3.89
N CYS A 125 2.92 1.51 -5.17
CA CYS A 125 2.83 2.64 -6.09
C CYS A 125 1.75 3.65 -5.66
N PHE A 126 0.59 3.18 -5.18
CA PHE A 126 -0.45 4.03 -4.62
C PHE A 126 0.04 4.80 -3.39
N MET A 127 0.67 4.11 -2.42
CA MET A 127 1.18 4.74 -1.21
C MET A 127 2.30 5.74 -1.50
N ASP A 128 3.19 5.45 -2.45
CA ASP A 128 4.24 6.38 -2.89
C ASP A 128 3.65 7.63 -3.57
N ALA A 129 2.64 7.46 -4.41
CA ALA A 129 1.93 8.57 -5.04
C ALA A 129 1.23 9.46 -4.01
N VAL A 130 0.55 8.88 -2.99
CA VAL A 130 0.00 9.62 -1.85
C VAL A 130 1.10 10.41 -1.15
N THR A 131 2.20 9.74 -0.80
CA THR A 131 3.32 10.31 -0.05
C THR A 131 3.93 11.52 -0.76
N LYS A 132 4.13 11.44 -2.06
CA LYS A 132 4.67 12.54 -2.89
C LYS A 132 3.75 13.75 -3.00
N GLN A 133 2.45 13.57 -2.86
CA GLN A 133 1.51 14.69 -2.77
C GLN A 133 1.63 15.41 -1.42
N LEU A 134 1.93 14.69 -0.35
CA LEU A 134 2.15 15.28 0.97
C LEU A 134 3.42 16.12 1.00
N HIS A 135 4.53 15.58 0.46
CA HIS A 135 5.79 16.30 0.31
C HIS A 135 6.60 15.71 -0.86
N PRO A 136 7.09 16.52 -1.83
CA PRO A 136 7.70 16.03 -3.07
C PRO A 136 9.00 15.23 -2.86
N ASN A 137 9.72 15.45 -1.76
CA ASN A 137 10.95 14.75 -1.43
C ASN A 137 10.73 13.54 -0.52
N LEU A 138 9.49 13.19 -0.21
CA LEU A 138 9.17 11.96 0.50
C LEU A 138 8.83 10.83 -0.48
N SER A 139 9.26 9.63 -0.14
CA SER A 139 8.93 8.40 -0.87
C SER A 139 8.41 7.31 0.07
N TYR A 140 7.59 6.41 -0.47
CA TYR A 140 7.14 5.21 0.22
C TYR A 140 7.76 3.98 -0.41
N GLN A 141 8.37 3.12 0.39
CA GLN A 141 9.19 2.02 -0.08
C GLN A 141 8.83 0.70 0.60
N LEU A 142 8.77 -0.37 -0.20
CA LEU A 142 8.76 -1.75 0.29
C LEU A 142 10.21 -2.20 0.48
N LEU A 143 10.66 -2.33 1.73
CA LEU A 143 12.03 -2.77 2.06
C LEU A 143 12.15 -4.29 2.06
N LYS A 144 11.09 -4.99 2.48
CA LYS A 144 11.04 -6.45 2.53
C LYS A 144 9.61 -6.92 2.27
N PHE A 145 9.47 -7.82 1.31
CA PHE A 145 8.23 -8.58 1.14
C PHE A 145 8.26 -9.80 2.05
N ARG A 146 7.09 -10.18 2.61
CA ARG A 146 6.95 -11.37 3.47
C ARG A 146 7.44 -12.65 2.81
N THR A 147 7.88 -13.58 3.61
CA THR A 147 8.32 -14.92 3.19
C THR A 147 7.61 -15.96 4.05
N PRO A 148 7.69 -17.28 3.71
CA PRO A 148 7.16 -18.32 4.58
C PRO A 148 7.75 -18.33 5.99
N GLU A 149 9.02 -17.91 6.14
CA GLU A 149 9.72 -17.82 7.43
C GLU A 149 9.36 -16.56 8.21
N ASP A 150 9.14 -15.43 7.47
CA ASP A 150 8.85 -14.12 8.03
C ASP A 150 7.51 -13.60 7.49
N SER A 151 6.45 -13.82 8.23
CA SER A 151 5.07 -13.52 7.83
C SER A 151 4.69 -12.03 7.83
N PHE A 152 5.67 -11.12 7.68
CA PHE A 152 5.45 -9.67 7.66
C PHE A 152 6.16 -8.99 6.48
N CYS A 153 5.59 -7.87 6.02
CA CYS A 153 6.28 -6.93 5.14
C CYS A 153 6.94 -5.83 5.97
N LYS A 154 8.09 -5.34 5.51
CA LYS A 154 8.76 -4.16 6.07
C LYS A 154 8.71 -3.04 5.06
N GLU A 155 8.21 -1.90 5.49
CA GLU A 155 7.99 -0.73 4.64
C GLU A 155 8.59 0.52 5.30
N ALA A 156 8.76 1.57 4.52
CA ALA A 156 9.34 2.81 5.02
C ALA A 156 8.76 4.06 4.33
N VAL A 157 8.71 5.14 5.10
CA VAL A 157 8.65 6.52 4.58
C VAL A 157 10.05 7.10 4.65
N VAL A 158 10.55 7.62 3.54
CA VAL A 158 11.94 8.09 3.40
C VAL A 158 11.92 9.52 2.85
N LEU A 159 12.76 10.38 3.44
CA LEU A 159 13.08 11.71 2.91
C LEU A 159 14.32 11.58 2.01
N ASP A 160 14.14 11.84 0.70
CA ASP A 160 15.19 11.78 -0.34
C ASP A 160 16.02 13.08 -0.37
#